data_8bb1f7d20c1f823219d19560f8e92160
#
_entry.id   8bb1f7d20c1f823219d19560f8e92160
#
_cell.length_a   1.000
_cell.length_b   1.000
_cell.length_c   1.000
_cell.angle_alpha   90.00
_cell.angle_beta   90.00
_cell.angle_gamma   90.00
#
_symmetry.space_group_name_H-M   'P 1'
#
loop_
_entity.id
_entity.type
_entity.pdbx_description
1 polymer ?
#
loop_
_entity_poly.entity_id
_entity_poly.type
_entity_poly.pdbx_seq_one_letter_code
_entity_poly.pdbx_strand_id
1 'polypeptide(L)'
;MKFFRFIPILAAAVGFSLPVRAELVDGITAVVSSAVVTHAEVEDFTMPARQALSRDYAGEPGVFQQKMTDALNDGLEQLIERQLILHEFQVGGYKLPDSLGDELVQERIHDLYSDRITMMKTLQAQGKTYEKFRQEVLDQFIVQQLRLKNASPGKILISPYKVETYYLNHQDDFKIADEVKLRMIVLNKSSDDDTNAVGLAGEILAKIKEGASFSEMATVYSQGSQRSQGGDWGWIERSKLLQELAEAALPLKPGQVSGVIETPGACYIMLVEDKHPAHVKPLSEVRDEIEVTLRTQTQKQLQQQWIVQLKKKTFIRLF
;
A
#
# COMPACT_ATOMS: atom_id res chain seq x y z
N MET A 1 5.46 76.27 63.73
CA MET A 1 6.54 75.43 63.19
C MET A 1 6.02 74.07 62.91
N LYS A 2 5.71 73.75 61.67
CA LYS A 2 5.27 72.42 61.24
C LYS A 2 6.22 71.87 60.17
N PHE A 3 6.97 70.84 60.51
CA PHE A 3 7.89 70.14 59.61
C PHE A 3 7.14 69.26 58.61
N PHE A 4 7.33 69.57 57.33
CA PHE A 4 6.86 68.67 56.22
C PHE A 4 7.95 67.69 55.91
N ARG A 5 7.72 66.40 56.11
CA ARG A 5 8.60 65.29 55.70
C ARG A 5 8.27 64.88 54.24
N PHE A 6 9.21 65.10 53.37
CA PHE A 6 9.19 64.55 52.00
C PHE A 6 9.59 63.07 52.04
N ILE A 7 8.80 62.22 51.50
CA ILE A 7 9.06 60.77 51.24
C ILE A 7 9.39 60.66 49.74
N PRO A 8 10.57 60.18 49.33
CA PRO A 8 10.83 59.92 47.92
C PRO A 8 10.18 58.60 47.52
N ILE A 9 9.32 58.65 46.48
CA ILE A 9 8.74 57.46 45.83
C ILE A 9 9.81 56.89 44.89
N LEU A 10 10.32 55.71 45.22
CA LEU A 10 11.21 54.91 44.38
C LEU A 10 10.37 54.18 43.35
N ALA A 11 10.34 54.65 42.08
CA ALA A 11 9.69 53.96 41.00
C ALA A 11 10.55 52.75 40.56
N ALA A 12 10.14 51.55 40.94
CA ALA A 12 10.70 50.29 40.42
C ALA A 12 10.25 50.09 38.99
N ALA A 13 11.12 50.32 38.02
CA ALA A 13 10.89 49.93 36.64
C ALA A 13 10.96 48.41 36.51
N VAL A 14 9.79 47.73 36.47
CA VAL A 14 9.69 46.32 36.11
C VAL A 14 9.92 46.21 34.60
N GLY A 15 11.16 45.84 34.26
CA GLY A 15 11.50 45.51 32.87
C GLY A 15 10.73 44.26 32.44
N PHE A 16 9.71 44.41 31.60
CA PHE A 16 9.07 43.33 30.87
C PHE A 16 10.05 42.82 29.82
N SER A 17 10.81 41.78 30.13
CA SER A 17 11.56 41.02 29.14
C SER A 17 10.54 40.16 28.37
N LEU A 18 10.11 40.62 27.20
CA LEU A 18 9.38 39.79 26.23
C LEU A 18 10.31 38.62 25.89
N PRO A 19 9.82 37.37 25.94
CA PRO A 19 10.61 36.26 25.45
C PRO A 19 10.79 36.47 23.93
N VAL A 20 12.03 36.77 23.55
CA VAL A 20 12.42 36.70 22.14
C VAL A 20 12.24 35.23 21.76
N ARG A 21 11.16 34.91 21.05
CA ARG A 21 11.07 33.62 20.33
C ARG A 21 12.24 33.67 19.36
N ALA A 22 13.26 32.88 19.62
CA ALA A 22 14.24 32.54 18.61
C ALA A 22 13.43 31.90 17.47
N GLU A 23 13.29 32.62 16.38
CA GLU A 23 12.84 32.02 15.11
C GLU A 23 13.83 30.89 14.88
N LEU A 24 13.33 29.65 14.84
CA LEU A 24 14.16 28.50 14.53
C LEU A 24 14.65 28.74 13.10
N VAL A 25 15.92 29.17 13.00
CA VAL A 25 16.61 29.20 11.72
C VAL A 25 16.60 27.75 11.22
N ASP A 26 16.02 27.51 10.03
CA ASP A 26 15.91 26.20 9.42
C ASP A 26 17.30 25.52 9.39
N GLY A 27 17.43 24.42 10.16
CA GLY A 27 18.72 23.74 10.33
C GLY A 27 19.14 23.03 9.04
N ILE A 28 20.43 23.11 8.71
CA ILE A 28 21.02 22.32 7.64
C ILE A 28 21.08 20.87 8.11
N THR A 29 20.48 19.95 7.35
CA THR A 29 20.49 18.50 7.63
C THR A 29 21.54 17.77 6.79
N ALA A 30 21.72 18.20 5.54
CA ALA A 30 22.76 17.65 4.67
C ALA A 30 23.27 18.69 3.66
N VAL A 31 24.51 18.51 3.23
CA VAL A 31 25.11 19.24 2.10
C VAL A 31 25.56 18.23 1.07
N VAL A 32 25.13 18.41 -0.18
CA VAL A 32 25.47 17.57 -1.32
C VAL A 32 26.14 18.45 -2.38
N SER A 33 27.44 18.36 -2.53
CA SER A 33 28.25 19.29 -3.33
C SER A 33 28.02 20.76 -2.86
N SER A 34 27.33 21.57 -3.66
CA SER A 34 26.95 22.95 -3.34
C SER A 34 25.48 23.09 -2.91
N ALA A 35 24.69 22.03 -2.99
CA ALA A 35 23.28 22.05 -2.62
C ALA A 35 23.12 21.76 -1.13
N VAL A 36 22.17 22.45 -0.49
CA VAL A 36 21.83 22.30 0.93
C VAL A 36 20.46 21.62 1.01
N VAL A 37 20.34 20.63 1.88
CA VAL A 37 19.06 20.04 2.29
C VAL A 37 18.79 20.50 3.72
N THR A 38 17.65 21.16 3.93
CA THR A 38 17.26 21.69 5.22
C THR A 38 16.30 20.78 5.96
N HIS A 39 16.16 20.99 7.26
CA HIS A 39 15.20 20.23 8.08
C HIS A 39 13.75 20.46 7.62
N ALA A 40 13.40 21.70 7.30
CA ALA A 40 12.06 22.03 6.79
C ALA A 40 11.77 21.32 5.45
N GLU A 41 12.76 21.22 4.56
CA GLU A 41 12.59 20.46 3.31
C GLU A 41 12.32 18.97 3.56
N VAL A 42 12.99 18.36 4.57
CA VAL A 42 12.73 16.96 4.94
C VAL A 42 11.33 16.81 5.54
N GLU A 43 10.92 17.72 6.42
CA GLU A 43 9.58 17.70 7.01
C GLU A 43 8.48 17.88 5.97
N ASP A 44 8.62 18.83 5.06
CA ASP A 44 7.68 19.08 3.97
C ASP A 44 7.58 17.87 3.02
N PHE A 45 8.72 17.31 2.64
CA PHE A 45 8.80 16.15 1.76
C PHE A 45 8.12 14.92 2.38
N THR A 46 8.27 14.72 3.68
CA THR A 46 7.71 13.57 4.40
C THR A 46 6.29 13.78 4.92
N MET A 47 5.74 14.98 4.81
CA MET A 47 4.42 15.33 5.36
C MET A 47 3.29 14.37 4.95
N PRO A 48 3.14 13.95 3.67
CA PRO A 48 2.09 13.00 3.29
C PRO A 48 2.23 11.65 3.99
N ALA A 49 3.46 11.12 4.11
CA ALA A 49 3.73 9.86 4.82
C ALA A 49 3.43 10.00 6.32
N ARG A 50 3.81 11.13 6.94
CA ARG A 50 3.54 11.43 8.35
C ARG A 50 2.04 11.49 8.64
N GLN A 51 1.26 12.10 7.75
CA GLN A 51 -0.20 12.16 7.89
C GLN A 51 -0.84 10.77 7.78
N ALA A 52 -0.34 9.91 6.89
CA ALA A 52 -0.79 8.52 6.81
C ALA A 52 -0.46 7.75 8.09
N LEU A 53 0.80 7.82 8.56
CA LEU A 53 1.25 7.16 9.78
C LEU A 53 0.45 7.61 11.02
N SER A 54 0.09 8.90 11.12
CA SER A 54 -0.69 9.41 12.25
C SER A 54 -2.12 8.85 12.29
N ARG A 55 -2.69 8.48 11.16
CA ARG A 55 -4.00 7.82 11.07
C ARG A 55 -3.90 6.33 11.36
N ASP A 56 -2.91 5.67 10.76
CA ASP A 56 -2.77 4.21 10.79
C ASP A 56 -2.32 3.70 12.17
N TYR A 57 -1.52 4.49 12.91
CA TYR A 57 -0.93 4.13 14.21
C TYR A 57 -1.38 5.03 15.36
N ALA A 58 -2.57 5.64 15.28
CA ALA A 58 -3.11 6.55 16.31
C ALA A 58 -3.17 5.92 17.72
N GLY A 59 -3.36 4.59 17.81
CA GLY A 59 -3.45 3.82 19.07
C GLY A 59 -2.11 3.23 19.54
N GLU A 60 -1.01 3.38 18.78
CA GLU A 60 0.27 2.71 19.03
C GLU A 60 1.45 3.71 19.08
N PRO A 61 1.58 4.52 20.15
CA PRO A 61 2.54 5.63 20.17
C PRO A 61 4.01 5.24 19.94
N GLY A 62 4.43 4.07 20.44
CA GLY A 62 5.81 3.57 20.26
C GLY A 62 6.10 3.19 18.80
N VAL A 63 5.16 2.49 18.15
CA VAL A 63 5.28 2.11 16.74
C VAL A 63 5.23 3.36 15.86
N PHE A 64 4.32 4.29 16.15
CA PHE A 64 4.21 5.57 15.47
C PHE A 64 5.54 6.34 15.49
N GLN A 65 6.17 6.48 16.67
CA GLN A 65 7.42 7.22 16.81
C GLN A 65 8.55 6.58 16.00
N GLN A 66 8.65 5.24 16.02
CA GLN A 66 9.65 4.53 15.22
C GLN A 66 9.40 4.74 13.72
N LYS A 67 8.18 4.52 13.25
CA LYS A 67 7.79 4.70 11.85
C LYS A 67 8.00 6.13 11.36
N MET A 68 7.78 7.11 12.25
CA MET A 68 8.03 8.53 11.96
C MET A 68 9.51 8.79 11.75
N THR A 69 10.38 8.26 12.62
CA THR A 69 11.83 8.38 12.49
C THR A 69 12.32 7.73 11.20
N ASP A 70 11.82 6.53 10.88
CA ASP A 70 12.16 5.83 9.64
C ASP A 70 11.75 6.67 8.43
N ALA A 71 10.53 7.24 8.42
CA ALA A 71 10.03 8.08 7.33
C ALA A 71 10.87 9.37 7.13
N LEU A 72 11.33 9.99 8.21
CA LEU A 72 12.21 11.17 8.13
C LEU A 72 13.59 10.80 7.56
N ASN A 73 14.18 9.68 7.99
CA ASN A 73 15.45 9.19 7.47
C ASN A 73 15.36 8.81 5.98
N ASP A 74 14.30 8.10 5.60
CA ASP A 74 14.03 7.75 4.20
C ASP A 74 13.81 9.00 3.34
N GLY A 75 13.12 10.01 3.87
CA GLY A 75 12.90 11.28 3.21
C GLY A 75 14.19 12.05 2.97
N LEU A 76 15.05 12.13 3.99
CA LEU A 76 16.37 12.74 3.88
C LEU A 76 17.23 12.04 2.82
N GLU A 77 17.24 10.71 2.84
CA GLU A 77 18.00 9.93 1.86
C GLU A 77 17.50 10.19 0.43
N GLN A 78 16.17 10.26 0.21
CA GLN A 78 15.58 10.57 -1.09
C GLN A 78 15.92 11.99 -1.56
N LEU A 79 15.97 12.98 -0.66
CA LEU A 79 16.37 14.33 -0.99
C LEU A 79 17.87 14.41 -1.34
N ILE A 80 18.73 13.68 -0.61
CA ILE A 80 20.16 13.54 -0.96
C ILE A 80 20.32 12.92 -2.36
N GLU A 81 19.61 11.82 -2.64
CA GLU A 81 19.64 11.20 -3.96
C GLU A 81 19.19 12.15 -5.07
N ARG A 82 18.13 12.93 -4.82
CA ARG A 82 17.66 13.95 -5.76
C ARG A 82 18.78 14.96 -6.05
N GLN A 83 19.46 15.48 -5.04
CA GLN A 83 20.53 16.45 -5.22
C GLN A 83 21.73 15.84 -5.95
N LEU A 84 22.08 14.57 -5.69
CA LEU A 84 23.12 13.85 -6.42
C LEU A 84 22.80 13.74 -7.92
N ILE A 85 21.56 13.42 -8.26
CA ILE A 85 21.11 13.29 -9.66
C ILE A 85 21.12 14.65 -10.36
N LEU A 86 20.67 15.71 -9.69
CA LEU A 86 20.70 17.07 -10.22
C LEU A 86 22.15 17.56 -10.42
N HIS A 87 23.02 17.25 -9.49
CA HIS A 87 24.46 17.53 -9.65
C HIS A 87 25.07 16.79 -10.85
N GLU A 88 24.77 15.49 -11.01
CA GLU A 88 25.21 14.73 -12.19
C GLU A 88 24.67 15.29 -13.51
N PHE A 89 23.44 15.82 -13.52
CA PHE A 89 22.89 16.53 -14.66
C PHE A 89 23.74 17.76 -15.04
N GLN A 90 24.11 18.56 -14.05
CA GLN A 90 24.90 19.78 -14.24
C GLN A 90 26.32 19.49 -14.71
N VAL A 91 27.04 18.58 -14.02
CA VAL A 91 28.44 18.26 -14.36
C VAL A 91 28.55 17.42 -15.64
N GLY A 92 27.52 16.66 -15.97
CA GLY A 92 27.43 15.88 -17.22
C GLY A 92 27.18 16.73 -18.47
N GLY A 93 27.04 18.07 -18.30
CA GLY A 93 26.80 18.99 -19.42
C GLY A 93 25.44 18.85 -20.09
N TYR A 94 24.47 18.18 -19.44
CA TYR A 94 23.12 18.08 -19.96
C TYR A 94 22.40 19.44 -19.88
N LYS A 95 21.55 19.69 -20.86
CA LYS A 95 20.73 20.91 -20.93
C LYS A 95 19.29 20.53 -21.21
N LEU A 96 18.38 21.19 -20.54
CA LEU A 96 16.94 21.13 -20.82
C LEU A 96 16.60 22.34 -21.69
N PRO A 97 16.04 22.18 -22.91
CA PRO A 97 15.59 23.31 -23.72
C PRO A 97 14.50 24.11 -23.00
N ASP A 98 14.55 25.44 -23.06
CA ASP A 98 13.59 26.29 -22.37
C ASP A 98 12.14 26.02 -22.81
N SER A 99 11.93 25.79 -24.12
CA SER A 99 10.61 25.44 -24.66
C SER A 99 10.01 24.19 -24.04
N LEU A 100 10.82 23.13 -23.84
CA LEU A 100 10.38 21.90 -23.16
C LEU A 100 10.09 22.19 -21.67
N GLY A 101 10.92 23.02 -21.03
CA GLY A 101 10.70 23.42 -19.65
C GLY A 101 9.36 24.14 -19.47
N ASP A 102 9.02 25.05 -20.37
CA ASP A 102 7.76 25.78 -20.31
C ASP A 102 6.55 24.88 -20.60
N GLU A 103 6.67 23.94 -21.52
CA GLU A 103 5.65 22.92 -21.79
C GLU A 103 5.36 22.06 -20.56
N LEU A 104 6.39 21.52 -19.91
CA LEU A 104 6.27 20.72 -18.69
C LEU A 104 5.58 21.47 -17.55
N VAL A 105 5.90 22.77 -17.42
CA VAL A 105 5.28 23.61 -16.39
C VAL A 105 3.79 23.86 -16.70
N GLN A 106 3.43 24.10 -17.97
CA GLN A 106 2.03 24.27 -18.37
C GLN A 106 1.22 22.98 -18.15
N GLU A 107 1.76 21.84 -18.55
CA GLU A 107 1.15 20.52 -18.29
C GLU A 107 0.91 20.32 -16.79
N ARG A 108 1.92 20.58 -15.94
CA ARG A 108 1.80 20.46 -14.49
C ARG A 108 0.77 21.40 -13.89
N ILE A 109 0.65 22.65 -14.42
CA ILE A 109 -0.37 23.59 -13.99
C ILE A 109 -1.78 23.06 -14.32
N HIS A 110 -1.95 22.53 -15.53
CA HIS A 110 -3.22 21.93 -15.95
C HIS A 110 -3.62 20.75 -15.06
N ASP A 111 -2.68 19.85 -14.79
CA ASP A 111 -2.95 18.62 -14.02
C ASP A 111 -3.30 18.89 -12.56
N LEU A 112 -2.57 19.80 -11.91
CA LEU A 112 -2.72 20.02 -10.46
C LEU A 112 -3.69 21.15 -10.09
N TYR A 113 -3.84 22.16 -10.96
CA TYR A 113 -4.54 23.41 -10.59
C TYR A 113 -5.66 23.79 -11.55
N SER A 114 -5.84 23.07 -12.64
CA SER A 114 -6.79 23.38 -13.74
C SER A 114 -6.45 24.66 -14.50
N ASP A 115 -5.99 25.72 -13.82
CA ASP A 115 -5.61 27.00 -14.42
C ASP A 115 -4.53 27.75 -13.62
N ARG A 116 -3.91 28.75 -14.29
CA ARG A 116 -2.82 29.55 -13.71
C ARG A 116 -3.27 30.42 -12.53
N ILE A 117 -4.51 30.88 -12.50
CA ILE A 117 -5.02 31.77 -11.43
C ILE A 117 -5.14 30.94 -10.13
N THR A 118 -5.72 29.76 -10.24
CA THR A 118 -5.85 28.83 -9.12
C THR A 118 -4.48 28.41 -8.60
N MET A 119 -3.52 28.12 -9.50
CA MET A 119 -2.15 27.84 -9.12
C MET A 119 -1.53 29.00 -8.32
N MET A 120 -1.59 30.25 -8.84
CA MET A 120 -0.97 31.40 -8.17
C MET A 120 -1.55 31.63 -6.78
N LYS A 121 -2.86 31.49 -6.58
CA LYS A 121 -3.51 31.58 -5.27
C LYS A 121 -3.01 30.49 -4.32
N THR A 122 -2.87 29.26 -4.81
CA THR A 122 -2.40 28.12 -4.00
C THR A 122 -0.94 28.30 -3.61
N LEU A 123 -0.07 28.69 -4.54
CA LEU A 123 1.34 28.95 -4.25
C LEU A 123 1.48 30.08 -3.22
N GLN A 124 0.72 31.17 -3.36
CA GLN A 124 0.71 32.28 -2.40
C GLN A 124 0.29 31.82 -1.00
N ALA A 125 -0.76 30.99 -0.91
CA ALA A 125 -1.20 30.41 0.37
C ALA A 125 -0.13 29.51 1.01
N GLN A 126 0.73 28.86 0.21
CA GLN A 126 1.85 28.03 0.63
C GLN A 126 3.16 28.79 0.85
N GLY A 127 3.18 30.11 0.61
CA GLY A 127 4.41 30.93 0.68
C GLY A 127 5.44 30.58 -0.39
N LYS A 128 5.02 29.95 -1.51
CA LYS A 128 5.90 29.55 -2.62
C LYS A 128 5.85 30.57 -3.77
N THR A 129 7.01 30.81 -4.39
CA THR A 129 7.08 31.62 -5.63
C THR A 129 6.84 30.76 -6.88
N TYR A 130 6.48 31.39 -7.97
CA TYR A 130 6.36 30.71 -9.28
C TYR A 130 7.70 30.12 -9.73
N GLU A 131 8.80 30.83 -9.51
CA GLU A 131 10.15 30.38 -9.85
C GLU A 131 10.52 29.10 -9.09
N LYS A 132 10.19 29.02 -7.81
CA LYS A 132 10.40 27.81 -6.99
C LYS A 132 9.56 26.64 -7.54
N PHE A 133 8.30 26.86 -7.84
CA PHE A 133 7.42 25.86 -8.44
C PHE A 133 7.96 25.38 -9.80
N ARG A 134 8.35 26.31 -10.67
CA ARG A 134 8.96 25.98 -11.98
C ARG A 134 10.19 25.10 -11.79
N GLN A 135 11.09 25.49 -10.91
CA GLN A 135 12.30 24.73 -10.62
C GLN A 135 11.98 23.31 -10.11
N GLU A 136 11.02 23.17 -9.20
CA GLU A 136 10.58 21.87 -8.68
C GLU A 136 10.07 20.93 -9.79
N VAL A 137 9.29 21.48 -10.76
CA VAL A 137 8.80 20.72 -11.92
C VAL A 137 9.94 20.24 -12.80
N LEU A 138 10.89 21.15 -13.13
CA LEU A 138 12.03 20.81 -13.96
C LEU A 138 12.94 19.79 -13.27
N ASP A 139 13.21 19.97 -11.99
CA ASP A 139 14.03 19.03 -11.21
C ASP A 139 13.41 17.63 -11.15
N GLN A 140 12.10 17.52 -10.96
CA GLN A 140 11.40 16.25 -11.01
C GLN A 140 11.57 15.55 -12.37
N PHE A 141 11.42 16.29 -13.45
CA PHE A 141 11.59 15.77 -14.80
C PHE A 141 13.03 15.29 -15.02
N ILE A 142 14.04 16.11 -14.67
CA ILE A 142 15.45 15.79 -14.80
C ILE A 142 15.78 14.50 -14.05
N VAL A 143 15.36 14.41 -12.79
CA VAL A 143 15.59 13.24 -11.93
C VAL A 143 14.97 11.99 -12.54
N GLN A 144 13.74 12.08 -13.03
CA GLN A 144 13.04 10.97 -13.67
C GLN A 144 13.76 10.52 -14.95
N GLN A 145 14.13 11.47 -15.83
CA GLN A 145 14.81 11.15 -17.08
C GLN A 145 16.18 10.53 -16.87
N LEU A 146 16.97 11.01 -15.91
CA LEU A 146 18.27 10.41 -15.60
C LEU A 146 18.14 9.02 -14.97
N ARG A 147 17.14 8.79 -14.11
CA ARG A 147 16.83 7.45 -13.58
C ARG A 147 16.48 6.48 -14.71
N LEU A 148 15.62 6.90 -15.65
CA LEU A 148 15.25 6.10 -16.82
C LEU A 148 16.45 5.85 -17.76
N LYS A 149 17.29 6.83 -17.98
CA LYS A 149 18.49 6.70 -18.83
C LYS A 149 19.46 5.65 -18.27
N ASN A 150 19.68 5.65 -16.96
CA ASN A 150 20.66 4.77 -16.30
C ASN A 150 20.11 3.37 -15.99
N ALA A 151 18.78 3.20 -15.96
CA ALA A 151 18.12 1.92 -15.73
C ALA A 151 16.90 1.76 -16.64
N SER A 152 17.11 1.87 -17.96
CA SER A 152 16.03 1.76 -18.94
C SER A 152 15.44 0.35 -18.98
N PRO A 153 14.14 0.18 -18.69
CA PRO A 153 13.50 -1.14 -18.70
C PRO A 153 13.65 -1.87 -20.05
N GLY A 154 13.60 -1.14 -21.15
CA GLY A 154 13.72 -1.70 -22.50
C GLY A 154 15.10 -2.28 -22.85
N LYS A 155 16.13 -1.95 -22.07
CA LYS A 155 17.49 -2.49 -22.23
C LYS A 155 17.78 -3.67 -21.30
N ILE A 156 16.87 -3.98 -20.38
CA ILE A 156 17.02 -5.07 -19.42
C ILE A 156 16.55 -6.37 -20.08
N LEU A 157 17.49 -7.21 -20.47
CA LEU A 157 17.19 -8.54 -21.00
C LEU A 157 17.14 -9.55 -19.85
N ILE A 158 16.01 -10.22 -19.71
CA ILE A 158 15.83 -11.31 -18.77
C ILE A 158 16.03 -12.62 -19.54
N SER A 159 17.03 -13.40 -19.14
CA SER A 159 17.26 -14.69 -19.79
C SER A 159 16.21 -15.72 -19.39
N PRO A 160 15.85 -16.68 -20.30
CA PRO A 160 14.92 -17.78 -19.94
C PRO A 160 15.35 -18.54 -18.69
N TYR A 161 16.65 -18.75 -18.51
CA TYR A 161 17.22 -19.40 -17.32
C TYR A 161 16.86 -18.65 -16.00
N LYS A 162 16.90 -17.32 -16.01
CA LYS A 162 16.49 -16.52 -14.82
C LYS A 162 15.00 -16.70 -14.52
N VAL A 163 14.16 -16.73 -15.56
CA VAL A 163 12.71 -16.95 -15.41
C VAL A 163 12.44 -18.32 -14.80
N GLU A 164 13.07 -19.36 -15.34
CA GLU A 164 12.94 -20.73 -14.84
C GLU A 164 13.43 -20.86 -13.38
N THR A 165 14.62 -20.29 -13.10
CA THR A 165 15.17 -20.30 -11.73
C THR A 165 14.26 -19.57 -10.76
N TYR A 166 13.69 -18.43 -11.14
CA TYR A 166 12.73 -17.70 -10.31
C TYR A 166 11.49 -18.55 -10.02
N TYR A 167 10.91 -19.13 -11.07
CA TYR A 167 9.73 -20.00 -10.94
C TYR A 167 9.98 -21.18 -10.01
N LEU A 168 11.10 -21.87 -10.15
CA LEU A 168 11.44 -23.02 -9.29
C LEU A 168 11.61 -22.64 -7.82
N ASN A 169 12.16 -21.44 -7.56
CA ASN A 169 12.40 -20.97 -6.20
C ASN A 169 11.16 -20.31 -5.56
N HIS A 170 10.12 -19.99 -6.35
CA HIS A 170 8.92 -19.27 -5.89
C HIS A 170 7.63 -20.01 -6.25
N GLN A 171 7.67 -21.35 -6.30
CA GLN A 171 6.49 -22.15 -6.67
C GLN A 171 5.31 -21.94 -5.73
N ASP A 172 5.58 -21.59 -4.47
CA ASP A 172 4.55 -21.30 -3.49
C ASP A 172 3.71 -20.07 -3.85
N ASP A 173 4.31 -19.08 -4.53
CA ASP A 173 3.62 -17.86 -4.98
C ASP A 173 2.64 -18.14 -6.14
N PHE A 174 2.82 -19.26 -6.83
CA PHE A 174 2.02 -19.68 -7.98
C PHE A 174 1.03 -20.81 -7.67
N LYS A 175 0.89 -21.15 -6.39
CA LYS A 175 -0.08 -22.17 -5.97
C LYS A 175 -1.50 -21.63 -6.08
N ILE A 176 -2.33 -22.38 -6.74
CA ILE A 176 -3.79 -22.25 -6.67
C ILE A 176 -4.27 -23.23 -5.60
N ALA A 177 -5.01 -22.72 -4.63
CA ALA A 177 -5.64 -23.53 -3.61
C ALA A 177 -6.68 -24.47 -4.23
N ASP A 178 -6.98 -25.58 -3.55
CA ASP A 178 -8.11 -26.39 -3.92
C ASP A 178 -9.43 -25.66 -3.71
N GLU A 179 -10.28 -25.69 -4.74
CA GLU A 179 -11.60 -25.09 -4.72
C GLU A 179 -12.66 -26.15 -4.96
N VAL A 180 -13.79 -25.97 -4.32
CA VAL A 180 -14.97 -26.80 -4.51
C VAL A 180 -16.15 -25.92 -4.89
N LYS A 181 -16.92 -26.35 -5.88
CA LYS A 181 -18.20 -25.74 -6.23
C LYS A 181 -19.30 -26.42 -5.44
N LEU A 182 -19.96 -25.68 -4.57
CA LEU A 182 -20.88 -26.23 -3.59
C LEU A 182 -22.27 -25.62 -3.68
N ARG A 183 -23.27 -26.50 -3.46
CA ARG A 183 -24.58 -26.07 -2.93
C ARG A 183 -24.71 -26.52 -1.50
N MET A 184 -25.34 -25.71 -0.65
CA MET A 184 -25.56 -26.06 0.75
C MET A 184 -26.99 -25.76 1.20
N ILE A 185 -27.55 -26.69 2.00
CA ILE A 185 -28.73 -26.48 2.79
C ILE A 185 -28.26 -26.25 4.23
N VAL A 186 -28.68 -25.16 4.82
CA VAL A 186 -28.30 -24.74 6.17
C VAL A 186 -29.57 -24.73 7.03
N LEU A 187 -29.56 -25.42 8.13
CA LEU A 187 -30.65 -25.45 9.13
C LEU A 187 -30.06 -25.00 10.47
N ASN A 188 -30.45 -23.83 10.93
CA ASN A 188 -29.95 -23.27 12.18
C ASN A 188 -30.46 -24.08 13.37
N LYS A 189 -29.62 -24.27 14.37
CA LYS A 189 -29.96 -24.88 15.66
C LYS A 189 -30.36 -23.79 16.65
N SER A 190 -31.43 -24.04 17.43
CA SER A 190 -31.84 -23.18 18.54
C SER A 190 -30.98 -23.38 19.78
N SER A 191 -30.36 -24.57 19.90
CA SER A 191 -29.38 -24.97 20.92
C SER A 191 -28.49 -26.07 20.35
N ASP A 192 -27.38 -26.37 21.03
CA ASP A 192 -26.45 -27.44 20.60
C ASP A 192 -27.11 -28.83 20.52
N ASP A 193 -28.12 -29.08 21.34
CA ASP A 193 -28.87 -30.32 21.39
C ASP A 193 -30.23 -30.27 20.62
N ASP A 194 -30.34 -29.38 19.61
CA ASP A 194 -31.57 -29.26 18.80
C ASP A 194 -31.76 -30.46 17.89
N THR A 195 -32.47 -31.47 18.40
CA THR A 195 -32.81 -32.68 17.67
C THR A 195 -33.79 -32.45 16.51
N ASN A 196 -34.54 -31.35 16.52
CA ASN A 196 -35.49 -31.01 15.45
C ASN A 196 -34.74 -30.63 14.17
N ALA A 197 -33.67 -29.82 14.29
CA ALA A 197 -32.86 -29.43 13.12
C ALA A 197 -32.14 -30.65 12.52
N VAL A 198 -31.62 -31.54 13.36
CA VAL A 198 -30.98 -32.81 12.91
C VAL A 198 -31.99 -33.74 12.26
N GLY A 199 -33.18 -33.90 12.86
CA GLY A 199 -34.25 -34.73 12.29
C GLY A 199 -34.70 -34.21 10.92
N LEU A 200 -34.97 -32.91 10.80
CA LEU A 200 -35.36 -32.26 9.54
C LEU A 200 -34.24 -32.42 8.47
N ALA A 201 -32.95 -32.26 8.85
CA ALA A 201 -31.83 -32.50 7.92
C ALA A 201 -31.83 -33.94 7.41
N GLY A 202 -32.10 -34.90 8.28
CA GLY A 202 -32.21 -36.32 7.90
C GLY A 202 -33.35 -36.58 6.90
N GLU A 203 -34.54 -36.00 7.13
CA GLU A 203 -35.68 -36.09 6.22
C GLU A 203 -35.36 -35.47 4.86
N ILE A 204 -34.75 -34.30 4.84
CA ILE A 204 -34.38 -33.63 3.58
C ILE A 204 -33.36 -34.49 2.81
N LEU A 205 -32.35 -35.00 3.52
CA LEU A 205 -31.33 -35.87 2.91
C LEU A 205 -31.98 -37.16 2.32
N ALA A 206 -32.98 -37.77 3.01
CA ALA A 206 -33.69 -38.94 2.50
C ALA A 206 -34.42 -38.60 1.18
N LYS A 207 -35.17 -37.49 1.13
CA LYS A 207 -35.87 -37.03 -0.06
C LYS A 207 -34.88 -36.76 -1.23
N ILE A 208 -33.72 -36.17 -0.95
CA ILE A 208 -32.71 -35.95 -2.00
C ILE A 208 -32.16 -37.28 -2.53
N LYS A 209 -31.93 -38.26 -1.65
CA LYS A 209 -31.53 -39.62 -2.05
C LYS A 209 -32.60 -40.37 -2.85
N GLU A 210 -33.88 -40.05 -2.63
CA GLU A 210 -35.03 -40.59 -3.41
C GLU A 210 -35.21 -39.85 -4.74
N GLY A 211 -34.39 -38.82 -5.05
CA GLY A 211 -34.40 -38.15 -6.35
C GLY A 211 -34.97 -36.72 -6.32
N ALA A 212 -35.29 -36.17 -5.15
CA ALA A 212 -35.70 -34.76 -5.08
C ALA A 212 -34.56 -33.83 -5.47
N SER A 213 -34.87 -32.72 -6.13
CA SER A 213 -33.90 -31.73 -6.54
C SER A 213 -33.27 -31.04 -5.32
N PHE A 214 -31.92 -31.06 -5.22
CA PHE A 214 -31.21 -30.38 -4.15
C PHE A 214 -31.52 -28.87 -4.12
N SER A 215 -31.58 -28.23 -5.28
CA SER A 215 -31.88 -26.81 -5.40
C SER A 215 -33.28 -26.45 -4.90
N GLU A 216 -34.29 -27.29 -5.20
CA GLU A 216 -35.65 -27.11 -4.70
C GLU A 216 -35.72 -27.29 -3.18
N MET A 217 -35.08 -28.35 -2.66
CA MET A 217 -34.98 -28.57 -1.20
C MET A 217 -34.27 -27.40 -0.51
N ALA A 218 -33.22 -26.88 -1.09
CA ALA A 218 -32.53 -25.71 -0.56
C ALA A 218 -33.44 -24.47 -0.57
N THR A 219 -34.17 -24.22 -1.64
CA THR A 219 -35.10 -23.07 -1.74
C THR A 219 -36.24 -23.16 -0.70
N VAL A 220 -36.74 -24.38 -0.44
CA VAL A 220 -37.83 -24.56 0.51
C VAL A 220 -37.36 -24.52 1.98
N TYR A 221 -36.31 -25.27 2.30
CA TYR A 221 -35.95 -25.57 3.68
C TYR A 221 -34.72 -24.83 4.20
N SER A 222 -33.81 -24.38 3.33
CA SER A 222 -32.58 -23.73 3.79
C SER A 222 -32.88 -22.40 4.49
N GLN A 223 -32.13 -22.13 5.55
CA GLN A 223 -32.13 -20.86 6.30
C GLN A 223 -30.85 -20.05 6.00
N GLY A 224 -29.99 -20.54 5.13
CA GLY A 224 -28.77 -19.84 4.70
C GLY A 224 -29.04 -18.70 3.72
N SER A 225 -28.08 -17.80 3.57
CA SER A 225 -28.17 -16.62 2.70
C SER A 225 -28.39 -16.94 1.21
N GLN A 226 -27.98 -18.12 0.75
CA GLN A 226 -28.13 -18.58 -0.64
C GLN A 226 -29.43 -19.36 -0.90
N ARG A 227 -30.38 -19.35 0.01
CA ARG A 227 -31.67 -20.03 -0.11
C ARG A 227 -32.37 -19.73 -1.43
N SER A 228 -32.53 -18.47 -1.78
CA SER A 228 -33.21 -18.03 -3.01
C SER A 228 -32.53 -18.46 -4.32
N GLN A 229 -31.25 -18.83 -4.22
CA GLN A 229 -30.43 -19.33 -5.35
C GLN A 229 -30.30 -20.86 -5.32
N GLY A 230 -31.19 -21.55 -4.61
CA GLY A 230 -31.13 -23.02 -4.50
C GLY A 230 -29.89 -23.51 -3.75
N GLY A 231 -29.42 -22.71 -2.80
CA GLY A 231 -28.24 -23.04 -1.98
C GLY A 231 -26.90 -22.90 -2.70
N ASP A 232 -26.82 -22.22 -3.83
CA ASP A 232 -25.59 -22.07 -4.63
C ASP A 232 -24.61 -21.11 -3.94
N TRP A 233 -23.43 -21.63 -3.54
CA TRP A 233 -22.33 -20.88 -2.98
C TRP A 233 -21.20 -20.62 -3.99
N GLY A 234 -21.31 -21.18 -5.18
CA GLY A 234 -20.29 -21.07 -6.22
C GLY A 234 -18.98 -21.78 -5.85
N TRP A 235 -17.89 -21.28 -6.40
CA TRP A 235 -16.53 -21.76 -6.09
C TRP A 235 -16.04 -21.20 -4.77
N ILE A 236 -15.63 -22.06 -3.86
CA ILE A 236 -15.10 -21.70 -2.54
C ILE A 236 -13.78 -22.42 -2.33
N GLU A 237 -12.76 -21.67 -1.96
CA GLU A 237 -11.52 -22.25 -1.46
C GLU A 237 -11.80 -23.05 -0.20
N ARG A 238 -11.24 -24.25 -0.12
CA ARG A 238 -11.39 -25.13 1.02
C ARG A 238 -11.03 -24.46 2.35
N SER A 239 -10.02 -23.61 2.35
CA SER A 239 -9.55 -22.85 3.53
C SER A 239 -10.59 -21.88 4.10
N LYS A 240 -11.61 -21.50 3.28
CA LYS A 240 -12.70 -20.59 3.68
C LYS A 240 -13.92 -21.32 4.24
N LEU A 241 -13.95 -22.65 4.16
CA LEU A 241 -15.01 -23.46 4.77
C LEU A 241 -14.70 -23.72 6.26
N LEU A 242 -15.76 -23.90 7.05
CA LEU A 242 -15.60 -24.47 8.39
C LEU A 242 -14.90 -25.82 8.29
N GLN A 243 -14.09 -26.17 9.28
CA GLN A 243 -13.28 -27.39 9.25
C GLN A 243 -14.14 -28.63 9.00
N GLU A 244 -15.27 -28.74 9.67
CA GLU A 244 -16.21 -29.87 9.55
C GLU A 244 -16.77 -29.99 8.13
N LEU A 245 -17.07 -28.84 7.49
CA LEU A 245 -17.57 -28.79 6.12
C LEU A 245 -16.45 -29.15 5.12
N ALA A 246 -15.25 -28.62 5.33
CA ALA A 246 -14.08 -28.90 4.51
C ALA A 246 -13.73 -30.39 4.53
N GLU A 247 -13.73 -31.02 5.71
CA GLU A 247 -13.45 -32.47 5.90
C GLU A 247 -14.54 -33.33 5.24
N ALA A 248 -15.82 -32.93 5.35
CA ALA A 248 -16.91 -33.66 4.72
C ALA A 248 -16.93 -33.51 3.19
N ALA A 249 -16.48 -32.36 2.64
CA ALA A 249 -16.43 -32.13 1.19
C ALA A 249 -15.31 -32.92 0.51
N LEU A 250 -14.20 -33.22 1.23
CA LEU A 250 -13.00 -33.89 0.68
C LEU A 250 -13.27 -35.20 -0.05
N PRO A 251 -13.95 -36.20 0.57
CA PRO A 251 -14.15 -37.52 -0.02
C PRO A 251 -15.23 -37.51 -1.13
N LEU A 252 -16.08 -36.46 -1.19
CA LEU A 252 -17.18 -36.41 -2.13
C LEU A 252 -16.66 -36.19 -3.56
N LYS A 253 -17.25 -36.89 -4.52
CA LYS A 253 -17.03 -36.65 -5.95
C LYS A 253 -18.01 -35.62 -6.47
N PRO A 254 -17.73 -34.99 -7.65
CA PRO A 254 -18.72 -34.15 -8.32
C PRO A 254 -20.05 -34.90 -8.49
N GLY A 255 -21.15 -34.22 -8.18
CA GLY A 255 -22.50 -34.78 -8.15
C GLY A 255 -22.89 -35.50 -6.85
N GLN A 256 -22.00 -35.66 -5.90
CA GLN A 256 -22.32 -36.34 -4.62
C GLN A 256 -22.81 -35.39 -3.55
N VAL A 257 -23.77 -35.86 -2.76
CA VAL A 257 -24.32 -35.20 -1.59
C VAL A 257 -23.66 -35.75 -0.32
N SER A 258 -23.36 -34.88 0.63
CA SER A 258 -22.82 -35.26 1.94
C SER A 258 -23.86 -35.99 2.80
N GLY A 259 -23.43 -36.54 3.92
CA GLY A 259 -24.30 -36.78 5.06
C GLY A 259 -24.77 -35.48 5.70
N VAL A 260 -25.54 -35.56 6.77
CA VAL A 260 -25.83 -34.44 7.65
C VAL A 260 -24.54 -34.11 8.42
N ILE A 261 -24.12 -32.85 8.33
CA ILE A 261 -22.94 -32.35 9.04
C ILE A 261 -23.44 -31.44 10.14
N GLU A 262 -23.09 -31.78 11.37
CA GLU A 262 -23.52 -31.06 12.53
C GLU A 262 -22.41 -30.14 13.02
N THR A 263 -22.76 -28.90 13.32
CA THR A 263 -21.93 -27.93 14.03
C THR A 263 -22.72 -27.42 15.24
N PRO A 264 -22.09 -26.70 16.19
CA PRO A 264 -22.82 -26.13 17.31
C PRO A 264 -23.98 -25.21 16.91
N GLY A 265 -23.85 -24.46 15.81
CA GLY A 265 -24.84 -23.47 15.40
C GLY A 265 -25.84 -23.92 14.32
N ALA A 266 -25.54 -24.99 13.57
CA ALA A 266 -26.37 -25.42 12.45
C ALA A 266 -26.09 -26.85 11.97
N CYS A 267 -27.05 -27.42 11.25
CA CYS A 267 -26.86 -28.61 10.43
C CYS A 267 -26.71 -28.23 8.96
N TYR A 268 -25.81 -28.91 8.27
CA TYR A 268 -25.52 -28.68 6.87
C TYR A 268 -25.71 -29.96 6.05
N ILE A 269 -26.22 -29.81 4.84
CA ILE A 269 -26.16 -30.83 3.79
C ILE A 269 -25.49 -30.15 2.60
N MET A 270 -24.47 -30.78 2.02
CA MET A 270 -23.72 -30.22 0.91
C MET A 270 -23.87 -31.10 -0.34
N LEU A 271 -23.97 -30.45 -1.49
CA LEU A 271 -23.79 -31.06 -2.80
C LEU A 271 -22.51 -30.50 -3.41
N VAL A 272 -21.56 -31.33 -3.71
CA VAL A 272 -20.37 -30.96 -4.49
C VAL A 272 -20.74 -30.98 -5.96
N GLU A 273 -20.79 -29.83 -6.62
CA GLU A 273 -21.05 -29.75 -8.06
C GLU A 273 -19.80 -30.05 -8.87
N ASP A 274 -18.66 -29.48 -8.47
CA ASP A 274 -17.37 -29.64 -9.16
C ASP A 274 -16.19 -29.42 -8.20
N LYS A 275 -14.96 -29.77 -8.60
CA LYS A 275 -13.72 -29.59 -7.83
C LYS A 275 -12.57 -29.18 -8.71
N HIS A 276 -11.85 -28.15 -8.29
CA HIS A 276 -10.56 -27.77 -8.82
C HIS A 276 -9.48 -28.18 -7.80
N PRO A 277 -8.67 -29.21 -8.10
CA PRO A 277 -7.61 -29.63 -7.19
C PRO A 277 -6.54 -28.52 -7.11
N ALA A 278 -5.92 -28.40 -5.95
CA ALA A 278 -4.76 -27.53 -5.79
C ALA A 278 -3.69 -27.89 -6.81
N HIS A 279 -3.14 -26.89 -7.44
CA HIS A 279 -2.05 -27.05 -8.41
C HIS A 279 -1.15 -25.81 -8.42
N VAL A 280 0.05 -25.96 -8.96
CA VAL A 280 0.92 -24.84 -9.24
C VAL A 280 0.70 -24.42 -10.68
N LYS A 281 0.43 -23.14 -10.94
CA LYS A 281 0.33 -22.61 -12.30
C LYS A 281 1.58 -22.98 -13.09
N PRO A 282 1.46 -23.54 -14.29
CA PRO A 282 2.62 -23.89 -15.10
C PRO A 282 3.39 -22.63 -15.51
N LEU A 283 4.70 -22.78 -15.69
CA LEU A 283 5.58 -21.67 -16.10
C LEU A 283 5.07 -20.91 -17.33
N SER A 284 4.40 -21.60 -18.26
CA SER A 284 3.83 -20.98 -19.46
C SER A 284 2.78 -19.91 -19.17
N GLU A 285 2.02 -20.05 -18.07
CA GLU A 285 0.99 -19.09 -17.67
C GLU A 285 1.55 -17.90 -16.91
N VAL A 286 2.64 -18.08 -16.16
CA VAL A 286 3.19 -17.05 -15.26
C VAL A 286 4.48 -16.43 -15.78
N ARG A 287 4.95 -16.86 -16.96
CA ARG A 287 6.20 -16.39 -17.57
C ARG A 287 6.29 -14.87 -17.67
N ASP A 288 5.25 -14.24 -18.23
CA ASP A 288 5.24 -12.80 -18.47
C ASP A 288 5.23 -12.01 -17.15
N GLU A 289 4.50 -12.49 -16.15
CA GLU A 289 4.49 -11.93 -14.79
C GLU A 289 5.87 -12.00 -14.14
N ILE A 290 6.53 -13.14 -14.25
CA ILE A 290 7.89 -13.33 -13.75
C ILE A 290 8.88 -12.42 -14.49
N GLU A 291 8.78 -12.30 -15.80
CA GLU A 291 9.66 -11.40 -16.58
C GLU A 291 9.49 -9.94 -16.17
N VAL A 292 8.26 -9.48 -15.95
CA VAL A 292 7.97 -8.12 -15.44
C VAL A 292 8.57 -7.93 -14.05
N THR A 293 8.39 -8.88 -13.16
CA THR A 293 8.94 -8.87 -11.79
C THR A 293 10.46 -8.79 -11.81
N LEU A 294 11.12 -9.67 -12.54
CA LEU A 294 12.58 -9.70 -12.66
C LEU A 294 13.14 -8.43 -13.32
N ARG A 295 12.44 -7.89 -14.32
CA ARG A 295 12.82 -6.63 -14.97
C ARG A 295 12.76 -5.47 -14.01
N THR A 296 11.69 -5.38 -13.23
CA THR A 296 11.49 -4.36 -12.18
C THR A 296 12.56 -4.46 -11.09
N GLN A 297 12.85 -5.67 -10.61
CA GLN A 297 13.93 -5.91 -9.64
C GLN A 297 15.28 -5.50 -10.17
N THR A 298 15.62 -5.91 -11.41
CA THR A 298 16.87 -5.55 -12.05
C THR A 298 16.99 -4.05 -12.27
N GLN A 299 15.90 -3.39 -12.66
CA GLN A 299 15.87 -1.93 -12.81
C GLN A 299 16.18 -1.23 -11.48
N LYS A 300 15.53 -1.67 -10.40
CA LYS A 300 15.78 -1.13 -9.06
C LYS A 300 17.24 -1.32 -8.63
N GLN A 301 17.81 -2.50 -8.86
CA GLN A 301 19.22 -2.77 -8.56
C GLN A 301 20.17 -1.88 -9.35
N LEU A 302 19.94 -1.69 -10.64
CA LEU A 302 20.75 -0.79 -11.48
C LEU A 302 20.67 0.66 -11.00
N GLN A 303 19.46 1.13 -10.63
CA GLN A 303 19.29 2.47 -10.06
C GLN A 303 20.05 2.62 -8.74
N GLN A 304 19.95 1.66 -7.84
CA GLN A 304 20.69 1.67 -6.58
C GLN A 304 22.21 1.67 -6.79
N GLN A 305 22.72 0.82 -7.68
CA GLN A 305 24.14 0.78 -8.02
C GLN A 305 24.61 2.12 -8.59
N TRP A 306 23.83 2.74 -9.45
CA TRP A 306 24.14 4.06 -10.00
C TRP A 306 24.18 5.13 -8.88
N ILE A 307 23.21 5.18 -7.99
CA ILE A 307 23.20 6.10 -6.85
C ILE A 307 24.44 5.90 -5.95
N VAL A 308 24.81 4.65 -5.68
CA VAL A 308 26.04 4.34 -4.91
C VAL A 308 27.28 4.91 -5.62
N GLN A 309 27.34 4.85 -6.94
CA GLN A 309 28.43 5.45 -7.71
C GLN A 309 28.42 6.98 -7.61
N LEU A 310 27.24 7.62 -7.68
CA LEU A 310 27.10 9.07 -7.49
C LEU A 310 27.57 9.51 -6.08
N LYS A 311 27.18 8.78 -5.04
CA LYS A 311 27.63 9.03 -3.66
C LYS A 311 29.16 8.97 -3.52
N LYS A 312 29.83 8.06 -4.22
CA LYS A 312 31.30 7.94 -4.19
C LYS A 312 32.01 9.08 -4.90
N LYS A 313 31.40 9.72 -5.89
CA LYS A 313 31.99 10.80 -6.67
C LYS A 313 31.73 12.19 -6.09
N THR A 314 30.70 12.34 -5.28
CA THR A 314 30.17 13.64 -4.84
C THR A 314 30.41 13.81 -3.36
N PHE A 315 30.80 15.00 -2.95
CA PHE A 315 30.92 15.35 -1.53
C PHE A 315 29.53 15.38 -0.87
N ILE A 316 29.39 14.64 0.22
CA ILE A 316 28.19 14.63 1.08
C ILE A 316 28.60 14.81 2.52
N ARG A 317 27.92 15.70 3.23
CA ARG A 317 28.10 15.92 4.68
C ARG A 317 26.73 15.96 5.33
N LEU A 318 26.56 15.17 6.37
CA LEU A 318 25.37 15.17 7.26
C LEU A 318 25.67 16.00 8.51
N PHE A 319 24.63 16.59 9.11
CA PHE A 319 24.72 17.46 10.29
C PHE A 319 23.77 17.00 11.40
#